data_808a5c4d064e9162de7979aaf03d5030
#
_entry.id   808a5c4d064e9162de7979aaf03d5030
#
_cell.length_a   1.000
_cell.length_b   1.000
_cell.length_c   1.000
_cell.angle_alpha   90.00
_cell.angle_beta   90.00
_cell.angle_gamma   90.00
#
_symmetry.space_group_name_H-M   'P 1'
#
loop_
_entity.id
_entity.type
_entity.pdbx_description
1 polymer ?
#
loop_
_entity_poly.entity_id
_entity_poly.type
_entity_poly.pdbx_seq_one_letter_code
_entity_poly.pdbx_strand_id
1 'polypeptide(L)'
;MDVNAAVAAAAAIAGVLTGVIAMLAFRWSERDQNRPTRTSLHTDPVLPPGVDTVLSVLRSSAVVLDEADAVVKASSAAYALGLVRGGKLAVEPMLQMARDTRRDGEIRQVELDLPRRGTGRGEALAVSARVAPLGSRLVLLLVEDLTEARRIEAVRRDFVANVSHELKTPVGALSLLSEAVMDASEDPEAVERFAGRMQIEATRLTNLVQELIDLSRVQNDDPLEDAEPVRVDELVAEAVDRCRHQAGAKQITMAANLGASEGLEQGDGGRRAGGTADLRIWGNRGQLAAALGNLVENAVNYSPARTRVGIAARRVTMHGGELIEIAVTDQGIGISDKDKERIFERFYRVDPARSRATGGTGLGLAIVKHVAASHGGEVTVWSAEGQGSTFTLRLPEAGAARDRAQQHSDLDDDVEGGSAAGTPHASPPDSAAYQTLSAPEVLP
;
A
#
# COMPACT_ATOMS: atom_id res chain seq x y z
N MET A 1 -27.44 -54.10 -72.79
CA MET A 1 -27.65 -55.02 -71.63
C MET A 1 -26.75 -54.74 -70.43
N ASP A 2 -26.15 -53.53 -70.31
CA ASP A 2 -25.09 -53.32 -69.36
C ASP A 2 -25.38 -52.34 -68.18
N VAL A 3 -26.56 -51.69 -68.25
CA VAL A 3 -26.92 -50.72 -67.19
C VAL A 3 -27.34 -51.42 -65.86
N ASN A 4 -28.01 -52.56 -65.98
CA ASN A 4 -28.48 -53.33 -64.82
C ASN A 4 -27.33 -54.03 -64.06
N ALA A 5 -26.25 -54.39 -64.80
CA ALA A 5 -25.06 -54.99 -64.14
C ALA A 5 -24.25 -53.97 -63.38
N ALA A 6 -24.16 -52.71 -63.91
CA ALA A 6 -23.45 -51.61 -63.20
C ALA A 6 -24.22 -51.19 -61.98
N VAL A 7 -25.55 -51.12 -61.96
CA VAL A 7 -26.36 -50.79 -60.77
C VAL A 7 -26.28 -51.91 -59.72
N ALA A 8 -26.25 -53.16 -60.10
CA ALA A 8 -26.10 -54.30 -59.21
C ALA A 8 -24.70 -54.29 -58.53
N ALA A 9 -23.64 -54.00 -59.31
CA ALA A 9 -22.28 -53.87 -58.77
C ALA A 9 -22.16 -52.70 -57.83
N ALA A 10 -22.74 -51.53 -58.12
CA ALA A 10 -22.73 -50.38 -57.21
C ALA A 10 -23.49 -50.65 -55.91
N ALA A 11 -24.63 -51.32 -55.96
CA ALA A 11 -25.39 -51.71 -54.78
C ALA A 11 -24.64 -52.73 -53.90
N ALA A 12 -23.91 -53.68 -54.49
CA ALA A 12 -23.09 -54.64 -53.78
C ALA A 12 -21.90 -53.96 -53.09
N ILE A 13 -21.23 -53.00 -53.73
CA ILE A 13 -20.12 -52.23 -53.16
C ILE A 13 -20.62 -51.35 -51.97
N ALA A 14 -21.77 -50.70 -52.13
CA ALA A 14 -22.38 -49.89 -51.08
C ALA A 14 -22.78 -50.77 -49.86
N GLY A 15 -23.31 -51.96 -50.11
CA GLY A 15 -23.64 -52.93 -49.03
C GLY A 15 -22.41 -53.40 -48.27
N VAL A 16 -21.32 -53.71 -48.95
CA VAL A 16 -20.04 -54.11 -48.32
C VAL A 16 -19.45 -52.98 -47.52
N LEU A 17 -19.43 -51.73 -48.08
CA LEU A 17 -18.95 -50.56 -47.35
C LEU A 17 -19.73 -50.28 -46.06
N THR A 18 -21.07 -50.34 -46.15
CA THR A 18 -21.96 -50.17 -45.01
C THR A 18 -21.70 -51.24 -43.93
N GLY A 19 -21.53 -52.50 -44.35
CA GLY A 19 -21.21 -53.63 -43.44
C GLY A 19 -19.85 -53.48 -42.77
N VAL A 20 -18.81 -53.01 -43.49
CA VAL A 20 -17.48 -52.76 -42.92
C VAL A 20 -17.52 -51.58 -41.93
N ILE A 21 -18.24 -50.49 -42.23
CA ILE A 21 -18.41 -49.36 -41.35
C ILE A 21 -19.16 -49.80 -40.07
N ALA A 22 -20.24 -50.54 -40.22
CA ALA A 22 -20.99 -51.06 -39.06
C ALA A 22 -20.16 -52.02 -38.18
N MET A 23 -19.34 -52.86 -38.79
CA MET A 23 -18.43 -53.78 -38.11
C MET A 23 -17.29 -53.02 -37.38
N LEU A 24 -16.76 -51.99 -37.99
CA LEU A 24 -15.74 -51.14 -37.34
C LEU A 24 -16.33 -50.32 -36.21
N ALA A 25 -17.54 -49.78 -36.36
CA ALA A 25 -18.23 -49.07 -35.31
C ALA A 25 -18.59 -50.02 -34.12
N PHE A 26 -19.02 -51.25 -34.42
CA PHE A 26 -19.28 -52.26 -33.39
C PHE A 26 -17.98 -52.65 -32.64
N ARG A 27 -16.89 -52.91 -33.37
CA ARG A 27 -15.59 -53.19 -32.73
C ARG A 27 -15.04 -52.03 -31.91
N TRP A 28 -15.32 -50.78 -32.33
CA TRP A 28 -14.93 -49.59 -31.53
C TRP A 28 -15.81 -49.52 -30.27
N SER A 29 -17.09 -49.72 -30.36
CA SER A 29 -18.00 -49.80 -29.22
C SER A 29 -17.64 -50.92 -28.23
N GLU A 30 -17.32 -52.13 -28.74
CA GLU A 30 -16.81 -53.22 -27.87
C GLU A 30 -15.47 -52.90 -27.23
N ARG A 31 -14.56 -52.22 -27.94
CA ARG A 31 -13.29 -51.77 -27.36
C ARG A 31 -13.46 -50.69 -26.27
N ASP A 32 -14.45 -49.82 -26.45
CA ASP A 32 -14.79 -48.81 -25.43
C ASP A 32 -15.52 -49.40 -24.22
N GLN A 33 -16.40 -50.41 -24.43
CA GLN A 33 -17.08 -51.14 -23.38
C GLN A 33 -16.15 -52.12 -22.63
N ASN A 34 -15.15 -52.68 -23.31
CA ASN A 34 -14.15 -53.60 -22.76
C ASN A 34 -12.87 -52.89 -22.29
N ARG A 35 -12.83 -51.53 -22.29
CA ARG A 35 -11.84 -50.87 -21.47
C ARG A 35 -12.13 -51.26 -20.05
N PRO A 36 -11.23 -51.99 -19.36
CA PRO A 36 -11.43 -52.22 -17.95
C PRO A 36 -11.57 -50.82 -17.35
N THR A 37 -12.76 -50.52 -16.86
CA THR A 37 -12.92 -49.46 -15.86
C THR A 37 -11.95 -49.93 -14.78
N ARG A 38 -10.75 -49.35 -14.76
CA ARG A 38 -9.88 -49.41 -13.61
C ARG A 38 -10.69 -48.73 -12.53
N THR A 39 -11.56 -49.51 -11.90
CA THR A 39 -11.99 -49.26 -10.54
C THR A 39 -10.68 -49.35 -9.76
N SER A 40 -9.87 -48.30 -9.83
CA SER A 40 -8.96 -48.02 -8.77
C SER A 40 -9.85 -48.03 -7.56
N LEU A 41 -9.67 -49.01 -6.71
CA LEU A 41 -9.97 -48.95 -5.30
C LEU A 41 -9.12 -47.82 -4.71
N HIS A 42 -9.28 -46.59 -5.26
CA HIS A 42 -8.96 -45.40 -4.55
C HIS A 42 -10.06 -45.32 -3.50
N THR A 43 -9.78 -45.88 -2.36
CA THR A 43 -10.41 -45.40 -1.12
C THR A 43 -10.06 -43.93 -1.13
N ASP A 44 -11.05 -43.07 -1.43
CA ASP A 44 -10.86 -41.63 -1.34
C ASP A 44 -10.19 -41.37 0.01
N PRO A 45 -9.03 -40.73 0.04
CA PRO A 45 -8.33 -40.52 1.31
C PRO A 45 -9.24 -39.67 2.16
N VAL A 46 -9.87 -40.34 3.15
CA VAL A 46 -10.82 -39.72 4.08
C VAL A 46 -9.99 -38.73 4.89
N LEU A 47 -10.20 -37.45 4.65
CA LEU A 47 -9.63 -36.40 5.48
C LEU A 47 -10.10 -36.62 6.92
N PRO A 48 -9.22 -36.48 7.92
CA PRO A 48 -9.64 -36.51 9.31
C PRO A 48 -10.82 -35.56 9.55
N PRO A 49 -11.83 -35.96 10.32
CA PRO A 49 -13.01 -35.14 10.57
C PRO A 49 -12.61 -33.78 11.15
N GLY A 50 -13.16 -32.72 10.62
CA GLY A 50 -12.85 -31.33 11.01
C GLY A 50 -11.75 -30.62 10.20
N VAL A 51 -10.92 -31.34 9.45
CA VAL A 51 -9.86 -30.72 8.61
C VAL A 51 -10.47 -29.79 7.55
N ASP A 52 -11.59 -30.17 6.95
CA ASP A 52 -12.30 -29.34 5.98
C ASP A 52 -12.73 -28.00 6.57
N THR A 53 -13.26 -28.01 7.80
CA THR A 53 -13.67 -26.79 8.49
C THR A 53 -12.48 -25.90 8.80
N VAL A 54 -11.37 -26.47 9.29
CA VAL A 54 -10.14 -25.74 9.57
C VAL A 54 -9.57 -25.11 8.29
N LEU A 55 -9.49 -25.89 7.19
CA LEU A 55 -8.98 -25.39 5.91
C LEU A 55 -9.84 -24.27 5.32
N SER A 56 -11.15 -24.24 5.60
CA SER A 56 -12.05 -23.20 5.12
C SER A 56 -11.91 -21.86 5.86
N VAL A 57 -11.45 -21.90 7.13
CA VAL A 57 -11.27 -20.72 8.00
C VAL A 57 -9.86 -20.15 7.90
N LEU A 58 -8.88 -20.95 7.47
CA LEU A 58 -7.50 -20.49 7.31
C LEU A 58 -7.40 -19.42 6.22
N ARG A 59 -6.78 -18.28 6.56
CA ARG A 59 -6.45 -17.24 5.60
C ARG A 59 -5.32 -17.64 4.64
N SER A 60 -4.51 -18.64 5.03
CA SER A 60 -3.40 -19.17 4.23
C SER A 60 -3.91 -20.07 3.12
N SER A 61 -3.19 -20.09 1.98
CA SER A 61 -3.46 -21.04 0.91
C SER A 61 -3.05 -22.44 1.35
N ALA A 62 -4.00 -23.38 1.40
CA ALA A 62 -3.77 -24.72 1.86
C ALA A 62 -3.96 -25.74 0.74
N VAL A 63 -3.08 -26.75 0.68
CA VAL A 63 -3.16 -27.90 -0.24
C VAL A 63 -2.88 -29.19 0.54
N VAL A 64 -3.72 -30.17 0.38
CA VAL A 64 -3.51 -31.53 0.93
C VAL A 64 -3.15 -32.46 -0.21
N LEU A 65 -2.04 -33.18 -0.07
CA LEU A 65 -1.50 -34.13 -1.05
C LEU A 65 -1.59 -35.56 -0.49
N ASP A 66 -1.88 -36.50 -1.38
CA ASP A 66 -1.83 -37.95 -1.07
C ASP A 66 -0.44 -38.56 -1.34
N GLU A 67 -0.34 -39.87 -1.18
CA GLU A 67 0.91 -40.66 -1.42
C GLU A 67 1.37 -40.62 -2.89
N ALA A 68 0.45 -40.36 -3.81
CA ALA A 68 0.72 -40.28 -5.25
C ALA A 68 0.99 -38.84 -5.73
N ASP A 69 1.17 -37.89 -4.80
CA ASP A 69 1.32 -36.44 -5.07
C ASP A 69 0.08 -35.81 -5.74
N ALA A 70 -1.08 -36.48 -5.66
CA ALA A 70 -2.33 -35.92 -6.14
C ALA A 70 -2.94 -34.98 -5.09
N VAL A 71 -3.57 -33.91 -5.55
CA VAL A 71 -4.26 -32.95 -4.67
C VAL A 71 -5.60 -33.54 -4.23
N VAL A 72 -5.69 -33.89 -2.96
CA VAL A 72 -6.94 -34.36 -2.33
C VAL A 72 -7.88 -33.19 -2.06
N LYS A 73 -7.32 -32.08 -1.56
CA LYS A 73 -8.06 -30.87 -1.23
C LYS A 73 -7.17 -29.65 -1.42
N ALA A 74 -7.75 -28.57 -1.87
CA ALA A 74 -7.06 -27.28 -1.93
C ALA A 74 -8.04 -26.14 -1.64
N SER A 75 -7.56 -25.09 -0.98
CA SER A 75 -8.34 -23.87 -0.75
C SER A 75 -8.51 -23.07 -2.05
N SER A 76 -9.54 -22.22 -2.13
CA SER A 76 -9.75 -21.32 -3.26
C SER A 76 -8.53 -20.41 -3.49
N ALA A 77 -7.88 -19.96 -2.43
CA ALA A 77 -6.66 -19.17 -2.48
C ALA A 77 -5.50 -19.92 -3.14
N ALA A 78 -5.35 -21.24 -2.92
CA ALA A 78 -4.32 -22.04 -3.57
C ALA A 78 -4.52 -22.15 -5.08
N TYR A 79 -5.76 -22.20 -5.55
CA TYR A 79 -6.07 -22.13 -6.99
C TYR A 79 -5.81 -20.74 -7.55
N ALA A 80 -6.18 -19.66 -6.83
CA ALA A 80 -5.95 -18.28 -7.24
C ALA A 80 -4.46 -17.97 -7.38
N LEU A 81 -3.62 -18.46 -6.46
CA LEU A 81 -2.17 -18.36 -6.52
C LEU A 81 -1.55 -19.24 -7.62
N GLY A 82 -2.33 -20.12 -8.25
CA GLY A 82 -1.87 -21.03 -9.31
C GLY A 82 -0.98 -22.16 -8.81
N LEU A 83 -1.06 -22.50 -7.52
CA LEU A 83 -0.32 -23.60 -6.90
C LEU A 83 -0.81 -24.96 -7.39
N VAL A 84 -2.09 -25.06 -7.76
CA VAL A 84 -2.72 -26.31 -8.20
C VAL A 84 -3.13 -26.21 -9.66
N ARG A 85 -2.78 -27.27 -10.45
CA ARG A 85 -3.19 -27.44 -11.85
C ARG A 85 -3.49 -28.89 -12.17
N GLY A 86 -4.63 -29.13 -12.78
CA GLY A 86 -5.00 -30.48 -13.20
C GLY A 86 -4.93 -31.52 -12.06
N GLY A 87 -5.28 -31.12 -10.83
CA GLY A 87 -5.23 -32.01 -9.67
C GLY A 87 -3.84 -32.29 -9.15
N LYS A 88 -2.81 -31.53 -9.55
CA LYS A 88 -1.42 -31.67 -9.10
C LYS A 88 -0.86 -30.33 -8.62
N LEU A 89 0.14 -30.40 -7.73
CA LEU A 89 0.91 -29.22 -7.31
C LEU A 89 1.80 -28.75 -8.47
N ALA A 90 1.74 -27.47 -8.79
CA ALA A 90 2.42 -26.88 -9.95
C ALA A 90 3.85 -26.37 -9.66
N VAL A 91 4.25 -26.33 -8.39
CA VAL A 91 5.54 -25.77 -7.91
C VAL A 91 6.43 -26.91 -7.47
N GLU A 92 7.43 -27.26 -8.30
CA GLU A 92 8.31 -28.41 -8.07
C GLU A 92 9.07 -28.36 -6.72
N PRO A 93 9.66 -27.25 -6.26
CA PRO A 93 10.27 -27.19 -4.94
C PRO A 93 9.34 -27.56 -3.79
N MET A 94 8.08 -27.14 -3.85
CA MET A 94 7.08 -27.48 -2.84
C MET A 94 6.69 -28.97 -2.90
N LEU A 95 6.64 -29.52 -4.11
CA LEU A 95 6.37 -30.94 -4.31
C LEU A 95 7.49 -31.80 -3.73
N GLN A 96 8.75 -31.40 -3.95
CA GLN A 96 9.91 -32.09 -3.37
C GLN A 96 9.88 -32.03 -1.85
N MET A 97 9.56 -30.88 -1.24
CA MET A 97 9.39 -30.77 0.21
C MET A 97 8.29 -31.68 0.73
N ALA A 98 7.19 -31.82 0.00
CA ALA A 98 6.09 -32.71 0.39
C ALA A 98 6.52 -34.17 0.40
N ARG A 99 7.32 -34.60 -0.60
CA ARG A 99 7.90 -35.96 -0.68
C ARG A 99 8.87 -36.22 0.46
N ASP A 100 9.74 -35.26 0.77
CA ASP A 100 10.70 -35.38 1.86
C ASP A 100 10.01 -35.43 3.23
N THR A 101 9.05 -34.54 3.47
CA THR A 101 8.22 -34.55 4.70
C THR A 101 7.45 -35.87 4.87
N ARG A 102 6.95 -36.46 3.78
CA ARG A 102 6.29 -37.77 3.82
C ARG A 102 7.25 -38.89 4.20
N ARG A 103 8.51 -38.80 3.77
CA ARG A 103 9.51 -39.83 4.01
C ARG A 103 10.01 -39.87 5.45
N ASP A 104 10.24 -38.69 6.07
CA ASP A 104 10.86 -38.60 7.39
C ASP A 104 9.95 -38.01 8.48
N GLY A 105 8.78 -37.46 8.11
CA GLY A 105 7.82 -36.88 9.05
C GLY A 105 8.21 -35.49 9.58
N GLU A 106 9.29 -34.90 9.09
CA GLU A 106 9.74 -33.59 9.56
C GLU A 106 8.97 -32.44 8.90
N ILE A 107 8.63 -31.43 9.71
CA ILE A 107 8.02 -30.19 9.21
C ILE A 107 9.11 -29.36 8.51
N ARG A 108 8.81 -28.93 7.30
CA ARG A 108 9.71 -28.08 6.49
C ARG A 108 9.09 -26.75 6.19
N GLN A 109 9.92 -25.74 6.13
CA GLN A 109 9.53 -24.40 5.69
C GLN A 109 10.59 -23.83 4.75
N VAL A 110 10.12 -23.15 3.69
CA VAL A 110 11.00 -22.49 2.73
C VAL A 110 10.30 -21.21 2.24
N GLU A 111 11.09 -20.19 1.96
CA GLU A 111 10.62 -19.00 1.26
C GLU A 111 11.02 -19.10 -0.21
N LEU A 112 10.08 -18.83 -1.10
CA LEU A 112 10.22 -18.93 -2.54
C LEU A 112 9.65 -17.70 -3.24
N ASP A 113 10.26 -17.34 -4.36
CA ASP A 113 9.73 -16.33 -5.26
C ASP A 113 9.05 -17.03 -6.44
N LEU A 114 7.74 -16.89 -6.53
CA LEU A 114 6.93 -17.47 -7.59
C LEU A 114 6.72 -16.46 -8.71
N PRO A 115 6.86 -16.85 -9.99
CA PRO A 115 6.57 -15.97 -11.11
C PRO A 115 5.07 -15.64 -11.14
N ARG A 116 4.72 -14.35 -11.10
CA ARG A 116 3.34 -13.89 -11.22
C ARG A 116 2.84 -14.15 -12.65
N ARG A 117 1.73 -14.84 -12.78
CA ARG A 117 1.12 -15.11 -14.09
C ARG A 117 0.27 -13.94 -14.53
N GLY A 118 0.67 -13.33 -15.64
CA GLY A 118 -0.03 -12.23 -16.30
C GLY A 118 0.87 -11.58 -17.33
N THR A 119 0.30 -10.97 -18.35
CA THR A 119 1.00 -10.22 -19.39
C THR A 119 1.61 -8.96 -18.79
N GLY A 120 2.86 -9.01 -18.41
CA GLY A 120 3.55 -7.81 -17.95
C GLY A 120 4.69 -8.11 -16.96
N ARG A 121 5.60 -7.19 -16.84
CA ARG A 121 6.69 -7.12 -15.84
C ARG A 121 6.12 -7.01 -14.41
N GLY A 122 5.48 -8.06 -13.90
CA GLY A 122 5.00 -8.12 -12.52
C GLY A 122 6.13 -8.57 -11.61
N GLU A 123 6.25 -7.95 -10.44
CA GLU A 123 7.11 -8.41 -9.36
C GLU A 123 6.79 -9.86 -9.02
N ALA A 124 7.83 -10.65 -8.70
CA ALA A 124 7.65 -12.02 -8.23
C ALA A 124 6.82 -12.04 -6.94
N LEU A 125 5.99 -13.06 -6.80
CA LEU A 125 5.19 -13.28 -5.59
C LEU A 125 6.08 -13.95 -4.55
N ALA A 126 6.42 -13.28 -3.47
CA ALA A 126 7.16 -13.86 -2.36
C ALA A 126 6.23 -14.69 -1.49
N VAL A 127 6.51 -15.98 -1.34
CA VAL A 127 5.68 -16.88 -0.52
C VAL A 127 6.51 -17.64 0.50
N SER A 128 5.93 -17.91 1.67
CA SER A 128 6.42 -18.89 2.63
C SER A 128 5.60 -20.16 2.48
N ALA A 129 6.26 -21.25 2.14
CA ALA A 129 5.66 -22.57 2.04
C ALA A 129 6.07 -23.40 3.24
N ARG A 130 5.08 -23.90 4.00
CA ARG A 130 5.27 -24.80 5.14
C ARG A 130 4.60 -26.13 4.87
N VAL A 131 5.32 -27.21 5.03
CA VAL A 131 4.84 -28.57 4.78
C VAL A 131 4.90 -29.36 6.08
N ALA A 132 3.81 -30.03 6.41
CA ALA A 132 3.67 -30.87 7.60
C ALA A 132 2.96 -32.19 7.28
N PRO A 133 3.27 -33.29 7.97
CA PRO A 133 2.53 -34.53 7.83
C PRO A 133 1.11 -34.37 8.38
N LEU A 134 0.12 -34.91 7.69
CA LEU A 134 -1.26 -34.95 8.09
C LEU A 134 -1.72 -36.39 8.22
N GLY A 135 -1.59 -36.98 9.43
CA GLY A 135 -1.77 -38.40 9.65
C GLY A 135 -0.63 -39.23 9.02
N SER A 136 -0.91 -40.48 8.63
CA SER A 136 0.11 -41.40 8.14
C SER A 136 0.36 -41.35 6.64
N ARG A 137 -0.57 -40.77 5.86
CA ARG A 137 -0.57 -40.87 4.39
C ARG A 137 -0.66 -39.54 3.66
N LEU A 138 -1.11 -38.50 4.35
CA LEU A 138 -1.34 -37.19 3.77
C LEU A 138 -0.27 -36.19 4.18
N VAL A 139 -0.08 -35.19 3.36
CA VAL A 139 0.80 -34.04 3.65
C VAL A 139 0.00 -32.75 3.45
N LEU A 140 0.06 -31.86 4.43
CA LEU A 140 -0.50 -30.53 4.39
C LEU A 140 0.58 -29.54 3.98
N LEU A 141 0.33 -28.83 2.91
CA LEU A 141 1.11 -27.66 2.47
C LEU A 141 0.31 -26.39 2.79
N LEU A 142 0.88 -25.50 3.56
CA LEU A 142 0.38 -24.16 3.82
C LEU A 142 1.28 -23.15 3.09
N VAL A 143 0.68 -22.23 2.35
CA VAL A 143 1.41 -21.18 1.62
C VAL A 143 0.84 -19.85 2.02
N GLU A 144 1.73 -18.99 2.50
CA GLU A 144 1.45 -17.62 2.91
C GLU A 144 2.11 -16.65 1.94
N ASP A 145 1.35 -15.63 1.51
CA ASP A 145 1.88 -14.55 0.68
C ASP A 145 2.63 -13.55 1.57
N LEU A 146 3.94 -13.46 1.37
CA LEU A 146 4.83 -12.54 2.09
C LEU A 146 5.15 -11.28 1.28
N THR A 147 4.56 -11.10 0.11
CA THR A 147 4.94 -10.02 -0.82
C THR A 147 4.80 -8.65 -0.17
N GLU A 148 3.66 -8.39 0.45
CA GLU A 148 3.43 -7.11 1.12
C GLU A 148 4.29 -6.94 2.38
N ALA A 149 4.44 -7.99 3.18
CA ALA A 149 5.31 -7.97 4.36
C ALA A 149 6.77 -7.69 3.99
N ARG A 150 7.31 -8.36 2.95
CA ARG A 150 8.65 -8.10 2.44
C ARG A 150 8.81 -6.69 1.87
N ARG A 151 7.77 -6.18 1.19
CA ARG A 151 7.77 -4.82 0.67
C ARG A 151 7.83 -3.78 1.79
N ILE A 152 7.02 -3.95 2.82
CA ILE A 152 7.04 -3.07 4.01
C ILE A 152 8.41 -3.12 4.68
N GLU A 153 8.98 -4.30 4.86
CA GLU A 153 10.30 -4.46 5.49
C GLU A 153 11.44 -3.89 4.63
N ALA A 154 11.37 -4.02 3.30
CA ALA A 154 12.32 -3.40 2.37
C ALA A 154 12.25 -1.88 2.48
N VAL A 155 11.05 -1.29 2.42
CA VAL A 155 10.82 0.16 2.59
C VAL A 155 11.34 0.66 3.94
N ARG A 156 11.13 -0.12 5.01
CA ARG A 156 11.63 0.22 6.36
C ARG A 156 13.16 0.19 6.41
N ARG A 157 13.78 -0.82 5.84
CA ARG A 157 15.25 -0.97 5.79
C ARG A 157 15.89 0.16 4.99
N ASP A 158 15.34 0.48 3.82
CA ASP A 158 15.81 1.56 2.97
C ASP A 158 15.65 2.92 3.68
N PHE A 159 14.55 3.11 4.42
CA PHE A 159 14.34 4.30 5.24
C PHE A 159 15.45 4.48 6.28
N VAL A 160 15.74 3.45 7.09
CA VAL A 160 16.79 3.51 8.12
C VAL A 160 18.17 3.77 7.51
N ALA A 161 18.49 3.13 6.38
CA ALA A 161 19.73 3.34 5.66
C ALA A 161 19.86 4.80 5.17
N ASN A 162 18.82 5.34 4.55
CA ASN A 162 18.79 6.70 4.02
C ASN A 162 18.86 7.75 5.15
N VAL A 163 18.13 7.57 6.27
CA VAL A 163 18.24 8.42 7.45
C VAL A 163 19.68 8.46 7.96
N SER A 164 20.32 7.29 8.09
CA SER A 164 21.70 7.19 8.55
C SER A 164 22.66 7.94 7.64
N HIS A 165 22.48 7.85 6.32
CA HIS A 165 23.30 8.55 5.35
C HIS A 165 23.08 10.07 5.37
N GLU A 166 21.81 10.52 5.44
CA GLU A 166 21.49 11.95 5.45
C GLU A 166 21.88 12.64 6.77
N LEU A 167 21.97 11.91 7.89
CA LEU A 167 22.51 12.41 9.16
C LEU A 167 24.02 12.42 9.19
N LYS A 168 24.71 11.40 8.65
CA LYS A 168 26.17 11.28 8.69
C LYS A 168 26.86 12.43 7.94
N THR A 169 26.29 12.87 6.83
CA THR A 169 26.88 13.90 5.97
C THR A 169 27.03 15.26 6.68
N PRO A 170 25.94 15.88 7.24
CA PRO A 170 26.07 17.16 7.94
C PRO A 170 26.88 17.05 9.24
N VAL A 171 26.80 15.93 9.97
CA VAL A 171 27.62 15.71 11.18
C VAL A 171 29.11 15.68 10.82
N GLY A 172 29.49 14.98 9.76
CA GLY A 172 30.88 14.96 9.27
C GLY A 172 31.35 16.34 8.78
N ALA A 173 30.48 17.10 8.09
CA ALA A 173 30.79 18.46 7.66
C ALA A 173 30.99 19.40 8.85
N LEU A 174 30.13 19.33 9.89
CA LEU A 174 30.29 20.10 11.13
C LEU A 174 31.60 19.79 11.85
N SER A 175 32.00 18.53 11.92
CA SER A 175 33.28 18.12 12.52
C SER A 175 34.47 18.74 11.80
N LEU A 176 34.52 18.63 10.46
CA LEU A 176 35.60 19.19 9.63
C LEU A 176 35.61 20.73 9.70
N LEU A 177 34.45 21.39 9.69
CA LEU A 177 34.36 22.84 9.82
C LEU A 177 34.81 23.32 11.20
N SER A 178 34.55 22.53 12.26
CA SER A 178 35.04 22.82 13.62
C SER A 178 36.57 22.76 13.70
N GLU A 179 37.19 21.75 13.08
CA GLU A 179 38.65 21.66 12.97
C GLU A 179 39.22 22.86 12.17
N ALA A 180 38.57 23.21 11.03
CA ALA A 180 39.01 24.34 10.24
C ALA A 180 38.89 25.69 10.98
N VAL A 181 37.92 25.89 11.85
CA VAL A 181 37.80 27.07 12.73
C VAL A 181 38.95 27.12 13.74
N MET A 182 39.31 25.97 14.32
CA MET A 182 40.42 25.87 15.28
C MET A 182 41.76 26.18 14.60
N ASP A 183 42.00 25.66 13.41
CA ASP A 183 43.21 25.89 12.63
C ASP A 183 43.35 27.35 12.11
N ALA A 184 42.20 27.99 11.83
CA ALA A 184 42.16 29.37 11.35
C ALA A 184 42.06 30.43 12.46
N SER A 185 42.41 30.08 13.74
CA SER A 185 42.22 30.95 14.91
C SER A 185 42.88 32.35 14.78
N GLU A 186 43.91 32.48 13.97
CA GLU A 186 44.60 33.76 13.70
C GLU A 186 44.03 34.55 12.49
N ASP A 187 43.05 33.95 11.76
CA ASP A 187 42.39 34.58 10.61
C ASP A 187 40.87 34.76 10.89
N PRO A 188 40.47 35.97 11.36
CA PRO A 188 39.07 36.24 11.72
C PRO A 188 38.09 36.06 10.55
N GLU A 189 38.52 36.39 9.30
CA GLU A 189 37.63 36.23 8.13
C GLU A 189 37.40 34.77 7.79
N ALA A 190 38.41 33.90 7.95
CA ALA A 190 38.28 32.49 7.77
C ALA A 190 37.38 31.88 8.86
N VAL A 191 37.56 32.28 10.12
CA VAL A 191 36.69 31.85 11.26
C VAL A 191 35.23 32.20 10.99
N GLU A 192 34.94 33.47 10.61
CA GLU A 192 33.57 33.89 10.31
C GLU A 192 32.95 33.09 9.15
N ARG A 193 33.71 32.85 8.12
CA ARG A 193 33.28 32.05 6.95
C ARG A 193 32.98 30.61 7.29
N PHE A 194 33.85 29.95 8.10
CA PHE A 194 33.62 28.56 8.54
C PHE A 194 32.49 28.48 9.57
N ALA A 195 32.39 29.40 10.50
CA ALA A 195 31.30 29.48 11.47
C ALA A 195 29.94 29.67 10.78
N GLY A 196 29.87 30.52 9.77
CA GLY A 196 28.67 30.71 8.93
C GLY A 196 28.25 29.43 8.22
N ARG A 197 29.21 28.64 7.69
CA ARG A 197 28.92 27.33 7.11
C ARG A 197 28.45 26.31 8.14
N MET A 198 29.03 26.29 9.35
CA MET A 198 28.57 25.44 10.43
C MET A 198 27.13 25.74 10.80
N GLN A 199 26.73 27.01 10.86
CA GLN A 199 25.36 27.42 11.14
C GLN A 199 24.38 26.92 10.09
N ILE A 200 24.75 26.96 8.80
CA ILE A 200 23.93 26.42 7.69
C ILE A 200 23.74 24.90 7.86
N GLU A 201 24.82 24.15 8.15
CA GLU A 201 24.72 22.70 8.32
C GLU A 201 23.95 22.31 9.59
N ALA A 202 24.09 23.07 10.68
CA ALA A 202 23.31 22.86 11.90
C ALA A 202 21.83 23.10 11.68
N THR A 203 21.45 24.16 10.97
CA THR A 203 20.06 24.44 10.60
C THR A 203 19.49 23.32 9.72
N ARG A 204 20.27 22.84 8.74
CA ARG A 204 19.88 21.70 7.89
C ARG A 204 19.64 20.44 8.70
N LEU A 205 20.51 20.13 9.66
CA LEU A 205 20.36 18.98 10.53
C LEU A 205 19.10 19.08 11.39
N THR A 206 18.82 20.26 11.94
CA THR A 206 17.61 20.55 12.72
C THR A 206 16.34 20.32 11.88
N ASN A 207 16.32 20.81 10.65
CA ASN A 207 15.19 20.62 9.72
C ASN A 207 14.98 19.12 9.40
N LEU A 208 16.06 18.39 9.13
CA LEU A 208 15.98 16.94 8.88
C LEU A 208 15.40 16.18 10.07
N VAL A 209 15.85 16.50 11.30
CA VAL A 209 15.32 15.89 12.52
C VAL A 209 13.83 16.21 12.69
N GLN A 210 13.44 17.48 12.44
CA GLN A 210 12.04 17.88 12.54
C GLN A 210 11.16 17.13 11.54
N GLU A 211 11.58 17.01 10.26
CA GLU A 211 10.85 16.24 9.25
C GLU A 211 10.75 14.75 9.60
N LEU A 212 11.78 14.16 10.25
CA LEU A 212 11.72 12.78 10.73
C LEU A 212 10.70 12.61 11.86
N ILE A 213 10.64 13.58 12.79
CA ILE A 213 9.64 13.60 13.86
C ILE A 213 8.23 13.74 13.27
N ASP A 214 8.04 14.67 12.32
CA ASP A 214 6.75 14.89 11.68
C ASP A 214 6.31 13.63 10.91
N LEU A 215 7.23 12.99 10.18
CA LEU A 215 6.94 11.73 9.48
C LEU A 215 6.59 10.60 10.46
N SER A 216 7.30 10.50 11.60
CA SER A 216 7.02 9.50 12.62
C SER A 216 5.64 9.69 13.26
N ARG A 217 5.27 10.93 13.58
CA ARG A 217 3.94 11.26 14.11
C ARG A 217 2.84 10.90 13.14
N VAL A 218 2.99 11.32 11.89
CA VAL A 218 2.00 11.05 10.83
C VAL A 218 1.83 9.55 10.54
N GLN A 219 2.84 8.72 10.85
CA GLN A 219 2.76 7.25 10.67
C GLN A 219 2.16 6.50 11.85
N ASN A 220 2.28 7.03 13.05
CA ASN A 220 1.90 6.34 14.29
C ASN A 220 0.60 6.87 14.89
N ASP A 221 0.26 8.14 14.60
CA ASP A 221 -0.92 8.77 15.16
C ASP A 221 -2.12 8.57 14.23
N ASP A 222 -3.22 8.09 14.75
CA ASP A 222 -4.50 8.10 14.01
C ASP A 222 -4.93 9.57 13.83
N PRO A 223 -5.00 10.08 12.58
CA PRO A 223 -5.38 11.47 12.35
C PRO A 223 -6.80 11.79 12.79
N LEU A 224 -7.63 10.76 13.04
CA LEU A 224 -9.02 10.90 13.46
C LEU A 224 -9.17 10.99 14.99
N GLU A 225 -8.17 10.58 15.75
CA GLU A 225 -8.20 10.61 17.23
C GLU A 225 -8.25 12.05 17.76
N ASP A 226 -7.51 12.99 17.10
CA ASP A 226 -7.50 14.43 17.39
C ASP A 226 -8.07 15.26 16.24
N ALA A 227 -9.01 14.71 15.47
CA ALA A 227 -9.58 15.41 14.33
C ALA A 227 -10.57 16.51 14.75
N GLU A 228 -10.39 17.67 14.15
CA GLU A 228 -11.26 18.85 14.32
C GLU A 228 -11.61 19.51 12.97
N PRO A 229 -12.65 20.35 12.91
CA PRO A 229 -12.92 21.13 11.71
C PRO A 229 -11.91 22.27 11.57
N VAL A 230 -10.88 22.08 10.74
CA VAL A 230 -9.79 23.02 10.52
C VAL A 230 -10.13 23.99 9.39
N ARG A 231 -9.96 25.29 9.61
CA ARG A 231 -10.17 26.32 8.60
C ARG A 231 -9.00 26.40 7.63
N VAL A 232 -9.31 26.38 6.33
CA VAL A 232 -8.31 26.42 5.27
C VAL A 232 -7.59 27.75 5.19
N ASP A 233 -8.29 28.88 5.45
CA ASP A 233 -7.69 30.21 5.45
C ASP A 233 -6.60 30.35 6.54
N GLU A 234 -6.81 29.76 7.71
CA GLU A 234 -5.80 29.74 8.78
C GLU A 234 -4.58 28.89 8.42
N LEU A 235 -4.80 27.70 7.83
CA LEU A 235 -3.70 26.83 7.34
C LEU A 235 -2.86 27.52 6.28
N VAL A 236 -3.51 28.20 5.32
CA VAL A 236 -2.82 28.93 4.25
C VAL A 236 -2.04 30.11 4.83
N ALA A 237 -2.63 30.87 5.76
CA ALA A 237 -1.93 31.98 6.41
C ALA A 237 -0.67 31.51 7.16
N GLU A 238 -0.77 30.40 7.91
CA GLU A 238 0.35 29.80 8.64
C GLU A 238 1.46 29.33 7.68
N ALA A 239 1.11 28.64 6.58
CA ALA A 239 2.08 28.19 5.58
C ALA A 239 2.79 29.35 4.88
N VAL A 240 2.06 30.42 4.55
CA VAL A 240 2.61 31.65 3.96
C VAL A 240 3.54 32.35 4.95
N ASP A 241 3.15 32.47 6.22
CA ASP A 241 3.97 33.12 7.24
C ASP A 241 5.27 32.38 7.48
N ARG A 242 5.26 31.06 7.53
CA ARG A 242 6.46 30.20 7.64
C ARG A 242 7.47 30.48 6.54
N CYS A 243 7.01 30.69 5.31
CA CYS A 243 7.87 30.91 4.15
C CYS A 243 8.18 32.39 3.86
N ARG A 244 7.61 33.33 4.62
CA ARG A 244 7.69 34.78 4.36
C ARG A 244 9.11 35.30 4.25
N HIS A 245 10.00 34.92 5.17
CA HIS A 245 11.39 35.35 5.18
C HIS A 245 12.14 34.88 3.93
N GLN A 246 12.00 33.59 3.62
CA GLN A 246 12.68 32.98 2.48
C GLN A 246 12.16 33.50 1.13
N ALA A 247 10.85 33.67 1.00
CA ALA A 247 10.23 34.27 -0.17
C ALA A 247 10.69 35.74 -0.34
N GLY A 248 10.77 36.49 0.77
CA GLY A 248 11.29 37.87 0.76
C GLY A 248 12.74 37.97 0.29
N ALA A 249 13.62 37.09 0.76
CA ALA A 249 15.03 37.02 0.32
C ALA A 249 15.16 36.75 -1.19
N LYS A 250 14.26 35.97 -1.77
CA LYS A 250 14.17 35.67 -3.21
C LYS A 250 13.32 36.68 -4.00
N GLN A 251 12.67 37.63 -3.34
CA GLN A 251 11.71 38.57 -3.96
C GLN A 251 10.55 37.83 -4.64
N ILE A 252 10.12 36.69 -4.08
CA ILE A 252 8.96 35.91 -4.55
C ILE A 252 7.69 36.53 -3.98
N THR A 253 6.69 36.78 -4.84
CA THR A 253 5.38 37.27 -4.43
C THR A 253 4.47 36.04 -4.16
N MET A 254 4.00 35.88 -2.92
CA MET A 254 3.00 34.87 -2.57
C MET A 254 1.60 35.47 -2.66
N ALA A 255 0.68 34.83 -3.37
CA ALA A 255 -0.70 35.26 -3.52
C ALA A 255 -1.64 34.11 -3.15
N ALA A 256 -2.56 34.35 -2.21
CA ALA A 256 -3.60 33.40 -1.83
C ALA A 256 -4.97 33.85 -2.38
N ASN A 257 -5.70 32.91 -3.01
CA ASN A 257 -7.07 33.09 -3.47
C ASN A 257 -7.94 31.98 -2.84
N LEU A 258 -8.71 32.33 -1.82
CA LEU A 258 -9.50 31.40 -1.03
C LEU A 258 -10.98 31.62 -1.32
N GLY A 259 -11.55 30.78 -2.19
CA GLY A 259 -13.00 30.72 -2.43
C GLY A 259 -13.54 31.67 -3.47
N ALA A 260 -13.37 31.31 -4.76
CA ALA A 260 -14.36 31.61 -5.78
C ALA A 260 -14.99 30.26 -6.16
N SER A 261 -16.26 30.05 -5.81
CA SER A 261 -17.06 29.01 -6.45
C SER A 261 -17.24 29.44 -7.91
N GLU A 262 -16.54 28.79 -8.85
CA GLU A 262 -16.91 28.84 -10.27
C GLU A 262 -18.19 28.04 -10.47
N GLY A 263 -19.31 28.60 -10.01
CA GLY A 263 -20.61 28.26 -10.51
C GLY A 263 -20.83 29.03 -11.80
N LEU A 264 -20.97 28.34 -12.90
CA LEU A 264 -21.60 28.84 -14.12
C LEU A 264 -23.07 29.16 -13.77
N GLU A 265 -23.31 30.35 -13.23
CA GLU A 265 -24.62 30.96 -13.23
C GLU A 265 -24.55 32.24 -14.07
N GLN A 266 -24.94 32.07 -15.34
CA GLN A 266 -25.52 33.18 -16.11
C GLN A 266 -26.87 33.56 -15.46
N GLY A 267 -26.94 34.72 -14.81
CA GLY A 267 -28.19 35.27 -14.34
C GLY A 267 -28.00 36.39 -13.34
N ASP A 268 -28.10 37.63 -13.87
CA ASP A 268 -28.55 38.86 -13.24
C ASP A 268 -27.83 39.44 -11.99
N GLY A 269 -27.17 40.54 -12.24
CA GLY A 269 -27.04 41.80 -11.50
C GLY A 269 -26.97 41.77 -9.97
N GLY A 270 -25.90 41.19 -9.38
CA GLY A 270 -25.65 41.39 -7.97
C GLY A 270 -24.20 41.12 -7.61
N ARG A 271 -23.34 42.16 -7.71
CA ARG A 271 -21.97 42.17 -7.19
C ARG A 271 -22.02 41.96 -5.67
N ARG A 272 -22.04 40.68 -5.23
CA ARG A 272 -21.70 40.35 -3.85
C ARG A 272 -20.18 40.31 -3.77
N ALA A 273 -19.62 41.25 -2.98
CA ALA A 273 -18.23 41.26 -2.57
C ALA A 273 -17.85 39.88 -2.06
N GLY A 274 -16.74 39.31 -2.58
CA GLY A 274 -16.27 37.98 -2.24
C GLY A 274 -16.02 37.82 -0.74
N GLY A 275 -16.96 37.21 -0.06
CA GLY A 275 -16.70 36.62 1.23
C GLY A 275 -15.84 35.42 1.01
N THR A 276 -14.71 35.32 1.76
CA THR A 276 -13.92 34.09 1.87
C THR A 276 -14.88 32.95 2.17
N ALA A 277 -14.96 31.97 1.27
CA ALA A 277 -15.78 30.79 1.52
C ALA A 277 -15.27 30.13 2.82
N ASP A 278 -16.16 29.79 3.75
CA ASP A 278 -15.81 29.06 4.97
C ASP A 278 -15.48 27.61 4.58
N LEU A 279 -14.24 27.40 4.13
CA LEU A 279 -13.73 26.10 3.72
C LEU A 279 -13.13 25.41 4.94
N ARG A 280 -13.66 24.25 5.31
CA ARG A 280 -13.22 23.48 6.47
C ARG A 280 -12.93 22.05 6.11
N ILE A 281 -11.79 21.55 6.58
CA ILE A 281 -11.33 20.16 6.43
C ILE A 281 -11.45 19.49 7.80
N TRP A 282 -11.94 18.25 7.85
CA TRP A 282 -11.91 17.45 9.06
C TRP A 282 -10.57 16.74 9.18
N GLY A 283 -9.82 17.00 10.27
CA GLY A 283 -8.53 16.34 10.46
C GLY A 283 -7.66 16.95 11.54
N ASN A 284 -6.48 16.40 11.72
CA ASN A 284 -5.48 16.90 12.66
C ASN A 284 -4.82 18.17 12.11
N ARG A 285 -5.02 19.30 12.81
CA ARG A 285 -4.50 20.61 12.41
C ARG A 285 -3.00 20.61 12.19
N GLY A 286 -2.22 19.96 13.07
CA GLY A 286 -0.76 19.92 12.98
C GLY A 286 -0.27 19.19 11.72
N GLN A 287 -0.88 18.04 11.40
CA GLN A 287 -0.55 17.28 10.21
C GLN A 287 -0.92 18.03 8.92
N LEU A 288 -2.10 18.67 8.88
CA LEU A 288 -2.55 19.48 7.75
C LEU A 288 -1.65 20.70 7.54
N ALA A 289 -1.25 21.40 8.61
CA ALA A 289 -0.31 22.52 8.56
C ALA A 289 1.08 22.09 8.06
N ALA A 290 1.58 20.93 8.49
CA ALA A 290 2.84 20.36 8.01
C ALA A 290 2.77 20.03 6.52
N ALA A 291 1.68 19.41 6.04
CA ALA A 291 1.51 19.07 4.63
C ALA A 291 1.47 20.32 3.74
N LEU A 292 0.64 21.32 4.09
CA LEU A 292 0.55 22.55 3.31
C LEU A 292 1.85 23.37 3.38
N GLY A 293 2.50 23.43 4.54
CA GLY A 293 3.81 24.05 4.73
C GLY A 293 4.86 23.47 3.79
N ASN A 294 4.94 22.13 3.70
CA ASN A 294 5.85 21.43 2.77
C ASN A 294 5.59 21.78 1.30
N LEU A 295 4.32 21.91 0.88
CA LEU A 295 3.99 22.30 -0.49
C LEU A 295 4.43 23.73 -0.79
N VAL A 296 4.15 24.68 0.13
CA VAL A 296 4.52 26.10 -0.05
C VAL A 296 6.04 26.29 0.01
N GLU A 297 6.72 25.60 0.92
CA GLU A 297 8.17 25.64 1.01
C GLU A 297 8.85 25.09 -0.25
N ASN A 298 8.37 23.98 -0.79
CA ASN A 298 8.85 23.47 -2.07
C ASN A 298 8.64 24.48 -3.20
N ALA A 299 7.46 25.10 -3.30
CA ALA A 299 7.18 26.12 -4.30
C ALA A 299 8.15 27.30 -4.21
N VAL A 300 8.48 27.79 -3.01
CA VAL A 300 9.45 28.87 -2.78
C VAL A 300 10.90 28.40 -3.07
N ASN A 301 11.25 27.18 -2.67
CA ASN A 301 12.60 26.63 -2.85
C ASN A 301 12.98 26.45 -4.31
N TYR A 302 12.07 25.92 -5.12
CA TYR A 302 12.32 25.58 -6.52
C TYR A 302 12.00 26.71 -7.50
N SER A 303 11.33 27.78 -7.04
CA SER A 303 11.08 28.98 -7.86
C SER A 303 12.34 29.87 -7.99
N PRO A 304 12.57 30.43 -9.18
CA PRO A 304 13.57 31.49 -9.36
C PRO A 304 13.19 32.74 -8.57
N ALA A 305 14.20 33.63 -8.37
CA ALA A 305 13.94 34.94 -7.78
C ALA A 305 13.01 35.79 -8.68
N ARG A 306 12.20 36.64 -8.04
CA ARG A 306 11.26 37.58 -8.71
C ARG A 306 10.12 36.89 -9.46
N THR A 307 9.71 35.70 -9.00
CA THR A 307 8.58 34.96 -9.53
C THR A 307 7.38 35.05 -8.58
N ARG A 308 6.31 34.31 -8.92
CA ARG A 308 5.10 34.29 -8.11
C ARG A 308 4.78 32.83 -7.70
N VAL A 309 4.36 32.64 -6.44
CA VAL A 309 3.75 31.42 -5.92
C VAL A 309 2.29 31.71 -5.64
N GLY A 310 1.40 30.96 -6.27
CA GLY A 310 -0.05 31.05 -6.11
C GLY A 310 -0.59 29.94 -5.22
N ILE A 311 -1.46 30.26 -4.29
CA ILE A 311 -2.19 29.29 -3.47
C ILE A 311 -3.66 29.53 -3.71
N ALA A 312 -4.40 28.51 -4.17
CA ALA A 312 -5.84 28.60 -4.40
C ALA A 312 -6.56 27.48 -3.64
N ALA A 313 -7.69 27.82 -3.02
CA ALA A 313 -8.54 26.80 -2.40
C ALA A 313 -9.99 26.97 -2.83
N ARG A 314 -10.65 25.85 -3.15
CA ARG A 314 -12.04 25.81 -3.60
C ARG A 314 -12.73 24.52 -3.16
N ARG A 315 -14.05 24.56 -3.10
CA ARG A 315 -14.88 23.37 -2.94
C ARG A 315 -15.08 22.72 -4.31
N VAL A 316 -14.96 21.38 -4.37
CA VAL A 316 -15.22 20.58 -5.57
C VAL A 316 -16.13 19.40 -5.21
N THR A 317 -17.09 19.10 -6.08
CA THR A 317 -17.98 17.94 -5.91
C THR A 317 -17.49 16.83 -6.83
N MET A 318 -17.16 15.68 -6.27
CA MET A 318 -16.76 14.48 -7.00
C MET A 318 -17.67 13.29 -6.63
N HIS A 319 -17.53 12.17 -7.36
CA HIS A 319 -18.39 10.97 -7.20
C HIS A 319 -18.45 10.40 -5.77
N GLY A 320 -17.65 10.89 -4.84
CA GLY A 320 -17.58 10.45 -3.45
C GLY A 320 -17.99 11.50 -2.42
N GLY A 321 -18.47 12.68 -2.83
CA GLY A 321 -18.88 13.75 -1.93
C GLY A 321 -18.21 15.09 -2.18
N GLU A 322 -18.37 16.02 -1.23
CA GLU A 322 -17.73 17.33 -1.27
C GLU A 322 -16.29 17.25 -0.75
N LEU A 323 -15.36 17.80 -1.53
CA LEU A 323 -13.94 17.86 -1.22
C LEU A 323 -13.50 19.33 -1.23
N ILE A 324 -12.48 19.61 -0.45
CA ILE A 324 -11.73 20.87 -0.53
C ILE A 324 -10.46 20.59 -1.35
N GLU A 325 -10.28 21.34 -2.41
CA GLU A 325 -9.09 21.32 -3.25
C GLU A 325 -8.21 22.54 -2.92
N ILE A 326 -6.95 22.28 -2.53
CA ILE A 326 -5.93 23.31 -2.29
C ILE A 326 -4.83 23.11 -3.31
N ALA A 327 -4.65 24.09 -4.21
CA ALA A 327 -3.65 24.07 -5.26
C ALA A 327 -2.52 25.07 -4.92
N VAL A 328 -1.27 24.59 -4.92
CA VAL A 328 -0.06 25.40 -4.79
C VAL A 328 0.66 25.39 -6.13
N THR A 329 0.76 26.55 -6.77
CA THR A 329 1.35 26.73 -8.10
C THR A 329 2.64 27.53 -7.99
N ASP A 330 3.71 27.00 -8.56
CA ASP A 330 5.02 27.65 -8.66
C ASP A 330 5.41 27.93 -10.13
N GLN A 331 6.40 28.82 -10.31
CA GLN A 331 7.02 29.11 -11.60
C GLN A 331 8.46 28.57 -11.63
N GLY A 332 8.66 27.39 -11.05
CA GLY A 332 9.95 26.75 -10.90
C GLY A 332 10.44 26.02 -12.15
N ILE A 333 11.42 25.15 -11.93
CA ILE A 333 12.06 24.36 -13.00
C ILE A 333 11.15 23.30 -13.64
N GLY A 334 10.01 22.99 -13.00
CA GLY A 334 9.16 21.90 -13.40
C GLY A 334 9.76 20.52 -13.11
N ILE A 335 9.00 19.47 -13.40
CA ILE A 335 9.29 18.08 -13.09
C ILE A 335 9.08 17.25 -14.35
N SER A 336 10.04 16.37 -14.66
CA SER A 336 9.94 15.45 -15.80
C SER A 336 8.86 14.38 -15.58
N ASP A 337 8.31 13.83 -16.66
CA ASP A 337 7.29 12.78 -16.55
C ASP A 337 7.81 11.52 -15.82
N LYS A 338 9.11 11.24 -15.92
CA LYS A 338 9.76 10.11 -15.26
C LYS A 338 9.80 10.25 -13.73
N ASP A 339 9.88 11.51 -13.28
CA ASP A 339 10.07 11.82 -11.87
C ASP A 339 8.75 12.05 -11.14
N LYS A 340 7.64 12.36 -11.86
CA LYS A 340 6.33 12.70 -11.27
C LYS A 340 5.78 11.65 -10.33
N GLU A 341 5.97 10.37 -10.63
CA GLU A 341 5.53 9.28 -9.75
C GLU A 341 6.46 9.11 -8.55
N ARG A 342 7.76 9.40 -8.75
CA ARG A 342 8.80 9.14 -7.76
C ARG A 342 9.02 10.27 -6.76
N ILE A 343 8.63 11.51 -7.08
CA ILE A 343 8.81 12.66 -6.17
C ILE A 343 8.11 12.49 -4.81
N PHE A 344 7.15 11.59 -4.70
CA PHE A 344 6.46 11.23 -3.47
C PHE A 344 7.12 10.06 -2.70
N GLU A 345 8.20 9.47 -3.28
CA GLU A 345 9.02 8.48 -2.58
C GLU A 345 9.89 9.19 -1.52
N ARG A 346 10.12 8.52 -0.39
CA ARG A 346 10.97 9.07 0.68
C ARG A 346 12.41 9.23 0.19
N PHE A 347 13.04 10.37 0.52
CA PHE A 347 14.42 10.74 0.14
C PHE A 347 14.66 10.87 -1.36
N TYR A 348 13.62 10.79 -2.18
CA TYR A 348 13.76 10.98 -3.61
C TYR A 348 14.01 12.45 -3.96
N ARG A 349 14.96 12.70 -4.85
CA ARG A 349 15.33 14.03 -5.33
C ARG A 349 15.66 13.96 -6.81
N VAL A 350 15.06 14.85 -7.60
CA VAL A 350 15.32 14.95 -9.05
C VAL A 350 16.78 15.36 -9.32
N ASP A 351 17.30 16.33 -8.54
CA ASP A 351 18.70 16.79 -8.58
C ASP A 351 19.28 16.81 -7.15
N PRO A 352 20.07 15.80 -6.78
CA PRO A 352 20.69 15.73 -5.45
C PRO A 352 21.67 16.87 -5.15
N ALA A 353 22.34 17.44 -6.17
CA ALA A 353 23.32 18.49 -5.97
C ALA A 353 22.64 19.82 -5.64
N ARG A 354 21.61 20.18 -6.40
CA ARG A 354 20.84 21.40 -6.21
C ARG A 354 20.01 21.34 -4.92
N SER A 355 19.39 20.20 -4.62
CA SER A 355 18.61 20.01 -3.40
C SER A 355 19.46 20.14 -2.14
N ARG A 356 20.74 19.73 -2.16
CA ARG A 356 21.66 19.97 -1.05
C ARG A 356 21.91 21.46 -0.81
N ALA A 357 22.02 22.25 -1.87
CA ALA A 357 22.21 23.69 -1.75
C ALA A 357 20.97 24.42 -1.20
N THR A 358 19.76 23.88 -1.42
CA THR A 358 18.49 24.43 -0.92
C THR A 358 18.02 23.82 0.39
N GLY A 359 18.79 22.86 0.98
CA GLY A 359 18.47 22.23 2.25
C GLY A 359 17.40 21.14 2.20
N GLY A 360 16.92 20.76 1.00
CA GLY A 360 15.86 19.77 0.86
C GLY A 360 16.29 18.37 1.30
N THR A 361 15.48 17.69 2.09
CA THR A 361 15.72 16.34 2.62
C THR A 361 15.13 15.22 1.75
N GLY A 362 14.11 15.55 0.94
CA GLY A 362 13.34 14.61 0.14
C GLY A 362 12.24 13.88 0.95
N LEU A 363 11.91 14.38 2.15
CA LEU A 363 10.82 13.83 2.98
C LEU A 363 9.51 14.62 2.83
N GLY A 364 9.56 15.92 2.53
CA GLY A 364 8.41 16.81 2.55
C GLY A 364 7.23 16.31 1.70
N LEU A 365 7.46 15.92 0.43
CA LEU A 365 6.37 15.40 -0.43
C LEU A 365 5.86 14.02 0.00
N ALA A 366 6.70 13.18 0.60
CA ALA A 366 6.26 11.92 1.18
C ALA A 366 5.35 12.15 2.39
N ILE A 367 5.64 13.18 3.22
CA ILE A 367 4.75 13.61 4.32
C ILE A 367 3.41 14.08 3.75
N VAL A 368 3.43 14.94 2.72
CA VAL A 368 2.18 15.42 2.06
C VAL A 368 1.32 14.25 1.58
N LYS A 369 1.92 13.29 0.89
CA LYS A 369 1.20 12.11 0.37
C LYS A 369 0.58 11.29 1.51
N HIS A 370 1.33 11.10 2.58
CA HIS A 370 0.85 10.32 3.73
C HIS A 370 -0.27 11.05 4.46
N VAL A 371 -0.11 12.35 4.74
CA VAL A 371 -1.18 13.16 5.35
C VAL A 371 -2.43 13.17 4.48
N ALA A 372 -2.31 13.33 3.17
CA ALA A 372 -3.46 13.26 2.26
C ALA A 372 -4.20 11.93 2.39
N ALA A 373 -3.46 10.82 2.32
CA ALA A 373 -4.04 9.47 2.39
C ALA A 373 -4.68 9.16 3.76
N SER A 374 -4.03 9.53 4.87
CA SER A 374 -4.54 9.30 6.23
C SER A 374 -5.79 10.14 6.54
N HIS A 375 -5.99 11.27 5.86
CA HIS A 375 -7.21 12.08 5.93
C HIS A 375 -8.27 11.72 4.87
N GLY A 376 -8.12 10.56 4.19
CA GLY A 376 -9.08 10.08 3.19
C GLY A 376 -9.10 10.89 1.90
N GLY A 377 -8.02 11.59 1.60
CA GLY A 377 -7.84 12.41 0.40
C GLY A 377 -6.68 11.95 -0.49
N GLU A 378 -6.26 12.82 -1.39
CA GLU A 378 -5.16 12.56 -2.32
C GLU A 378 -4.35 13.82 -2.60
N VAL A 379 -3.10 13.63 -3.05
CA VAL A 379 -2.27 14.69 -3.63
C VAL A 379 -1.91 14.33 -5.07
N THR A 380 -2.04 15.30 -5.97
CA THR A 380 -1.68 15.16 -7.38
C THR A 380 -0.73 16.27 -7.81
N VAL A 381 0.01 16.05 -8.90
CA VAL A 381 0.91 17.05 -9.48
C VAL A 381 0.66 17.20 -10.97
N TRP A 382 0.50 18.43 -11.41
CA TRP A 382 0.67 18.82 -12.80
C TRP A 382 1.98 19.60 -12.91
N SER A 383 2.84 19.23 -13.84
CA SER A 383 4.11 19.93 -14.05
C SER A 383 4.62 19.70 -15.47
N ALA A 384 5.35 20.68 -15.98
CA ALA A 384 6.12 20.59 -17.22
C ALA A 384 7.49 21.24 -17.01
N GLU A 385 8.53 20.61 -17.53
CA GLU A 385 9.90 21.12 -17.41
C GLU A 385 9.99 22.56 -17.93
N GLY A 386 10.56 23.47 -17.14
CA GLY A 386 10.70 24.88 -17.44
C GLY A 386 9.43 25.73 -17.28
N GLN A 387 8.28 25.13 -16.93
CA GLN A 387 7.01 25.87 -16.78
C GLN A 387 6.51 25.94 -15.33
N GLY A 388 7.20 25.27 -14.41
CA GLY A 388 6.78 25.16 -13.02
C GLY A 388 5.88 23.98 -12.73
N SER A 389 5.29 23.98 -11.53
CA SER A 389 4.46 22.88 -11.05
C SER A 389 3.21 23.41 -10.34
N THR A 390 2.15 22.59 -10.34
CA THR A 390 0.96 22.77 -9.51
C THR A 390 0.74 21.50 -8.74
N PHE A 391 0.90 21.58 -7.43
CA PHE A 391 0.54 20.50 -6.50
C PHE A 391 -0.88 20.75 -6.00
N THR A 392 -1.72 19.75 -6.12
CA THR A 392 -3.13 19.81 -5.73
C THR A 392 -3.40 18.80 -4.62
N LEU A 393 -3.75 19.31 -3.44
CA LEU A 393 -4.17 18.54 -2.29
C LEU A 393 -5.70 18.53 -2.24
N ARG A 394 -6.32 17.35 -2.26
CA ARG A 394 -7.77 17.16 -2.16
C ARG A 394 -8.10 16.43 -0.88
N LEU A 395 -8.95 17.01 -0.05
CA LEU A 395 -9.31 16.46 1.25
C LEU A 395 -10.84 16.53 1.43
N PRO A 396 -11.45 15.59 2.17
CA PRO A 396 -12.89 15.63 2.46
C PRO A 396 -13.28 16.90 3.23
N GLU A 397 -14.38 17.55 2.82
CA GLU A 397 -14.93 18.67 3.57
C GLU A 397 -15.44 18.19 4.94
N ALA A 398 -15.34 19.04 5.97
CA ALA A 398 -15.66 18.69 7.36
C ALA A 398 -17.09 18.15 7.56
N GLY A 399 -18.07 18.62 6.79
CA GLY A 399 -19.44 18.09 6.82
C GLY A 399 -19.53 16.64 6.33
N ALA A 400 -18.96 16.37 5.16
CA ALA A 400 -18.99 15.05 4.53
C ALA A 400 -18.13 14.00 5.25
N ALA A 401 -17.07 14.41 5.93
CA ALA A 401 -16.20 13.52 6.69
C ALA A 401 -16.81 13.07 8.02
N ARG A 402 -17.52 13.97 8.69
CA ARG A 402 -18.22 13.67 9.96
C ARG A 402 -19.31 12.61 9.77
N ASP A 403 -20.07 12.70 8.69
CA ASP A 403 -21.13 11.74 8.38
C ASP A 403 -20.58 10.33 8.11
N ARG A 404 -19.39 10.22 7.48
CA ARG A 404 -18.71 8.93 7.26
C ARG A 404 -18.13 8.32 8.53
N ALA A 405 -17.54 9.14 9.41
CA ALA A 405 -16.99 8.69 10.70
C ALA A 405 -18.10 8.16 11.61
N GLN A 406 -19.27 8.83 11.64
CA GLN A 406 -20.42 8.37 12.39
C GLN A 406 -20.99 7.06 11.84
N GLN A 407 -21.07 6.88 10.52
CA GLN A 407 -21.53 5.64 9.90
C GLN A 407 -20.59 4.44 10.18
N HIS A 408 -19.28 4.66 10.36
CA HIS A 408 -18.34 3.59 10.72
C HIS A 408 -18.46 3.20 12.20
N SER A 409 -18.66 4.18 13.09
CA SER A 409 -18.88 3.95 14.52
C SER A 409 -20.18 3.17 14.78
N ASP A 410 -21.25 3.51 14.06
CA ASP A 410 -22.54 2.84 14.18
C ASP A 410 -22.51 1.38 13.67
N LEU A 411 -21.62 1.07 12.71
CA LEU A 411 -21.43 -0.30 12.20
C LEU A 411 -20.61 -1.18 13.14
N ASP A 412 -19.65 -0.62 13.89
CA ASP A 412 -18.86 -1.35 14.87
C ASP A 412 -19.66 -1.61 16.15
N ASP A 413 -20.52 -0.70 16.58
CA ASP A 413 -21.42 -0.88 17.73
C ASP A 413 -22.52 -1.95 17.46
N ASP A 414 -23.00 -2.08 16.22
CA ASP A 414 -23.96 -3.12 15.84
C ASP A 414 -23.35 -4.54 15.81
N VAL A 415 -22.03 -4.68 15.67
CA VAL A 415 -21.31 -5.97 15.71
C VAL A 415 -21.10 -6.44 17.16
N GLU A 416 -20.92 -5.54 18.12
CA GLU A 416 -20.80 -5.90 19.54
C GLU A 416 -22.16 -6.09 20.23
N GLY A 417 -23.24 -5.48 19.74
CA GLY A 417 -24.57 -5.58 20.29
C GLY A 417 -25.34 -6.88 20.00
N GLY A 418 -24.85 -7.69 19.05
CA GLY A 418 -25.53 -8.91 18.55
C GLY A 418 -25.38 -10.18 19.41
N SER A 419 -24.65 -10.18 20.54
CA SER A 419 -24.38 -11.37 21.36
C SER A 419 -25.06 -11.39 22.73
N ALA A 420 -26.18 -10.73 22.93
CA ALA A 420 -26.94 -10.79 24.19
C ALA A 420 -28.45 -10.99 23.96
N ALA A 421 -28.85 -12.22 23.59
CA ALA A 421 -30.23 -12.62 23.71
C ALA A 421 -30.31 -14.10 24.15
N GLY A 422 -30.55 -14.32 25.44
CA GLY A 422 -31.38 -15.40 25.93
C GLY A 422 -30.75 -16.67 26.45
N THR A 423 -30.38 -16.72 27.74
CA THR A 423 -30.57 -17.92 28.56
C THR A 423 -31.02 -17.52 29.96
N PRO A 424 -32.03 -18.22 30.55
CA PRO A 424 -32.65 -17.79 31.79
C PRO A 424 -31.84 -18.22 33.03
N HIS A 425 -31.93 -17.36 34.01
CA HIS A 425 -31.54 -17.47 35.41
C HIS A 425 -31.61 -18.89 36.01
N ALA A 426 -30.47 -19.35 36.54
CA ALA A 426 -30.43 -20.29 37.67
C ALA A 426 -29.45 -19.70 38.71
N SER A 427 -30.00 -19.48 39.91
CA SER A 427 -29.32 -18.95 41.10
C SER A 427 -28.25 -19.91 41.62
N PRO A 428 -27.11 -19.41 42.14
CA PRO A 428 -26.13 -20.27 42.82
C PRO A 428 -26.44 -20.40 44.33
N PRO A 429 -26.06 -21.50 44.97
CA PRO A 429 -26.09 -21.63 46.42
C PRO A 429 -24.81 -21.03 47.05
N ASP A 430 -25.03 -20.48 48.25
CA ASP A 430 -24.04 -20.03 49.23
C ASP A 430 -22.94 -21.06 49.49
N SER A 431 -21.70 -20.60 49.69
CA SER A 431 -20.90 -20.90 50.89
C SER A 431 -19.41 -20.56 50.75
N ALA A 432 -18.98 -19.63 51.58
CA ALA A 432 -17.84 -19.67 52.49
C ALA A 432 -16.41 -19.98 51.99
N ALA A 433 -15.57 -18.96 52.27
CA ALA A 433 -14.21 -19.03 52.78
C ALA A 433 -13.11 -19.76 52.00
N TYR A 434 -12.18 -19.00 51.47
CA TYR A 434 -10.76 -19.33 51.68
C TYR A 434 -9.89 -18.06 51.77
N GLN A 435 -9.01 -18.16 52.74
CA GLN A 435 -8.08 -17.21 53.31
C GLN A 435 -6.97 -16.75 52.34
N THR A 436 -6.58 -15.52 52.55
CA THR A 436 -5.28 -14.88 52.26
C THR A 436 -4.07 -15.80 52.25
N LEU A 437 -3.23 -15.70 51.23
CA LEU A 437 -1.80 -16.00 51.33
C LEU A 437 -0.98 -14.93 50.61
N SER A 438 -0.07 -14.37 51.41
CA SER A 438 0.88 -13.30 51.15
C SER A 438 1.89 -13.63 50.06
N ALA A 439 2.34 -12.57 49.36
CA ALA A 439 3.52 -12.57 48.52
C ALA A 439 4.82 -12.63 49.31
N PRO A 440 5.91 -13.16 48.77
CA PRO A 440 7.24 -12.85 49.29
C PRO A 440 7.94 -11.74 48.46
N GLU A 441 8.46 -10.84 49.24
CA GLU A 441 9.46 -9.80 49.00
C GLU A 441 10.74 -10.37 48.36
N VAL A 442 11.31 -9.67 47.39
CA VAL A 442 12.70 -9.90 46.93
C VAL A 442 13.42 -8.55 46.95
N LEU A 443 14.39 -8.45 47.82
CA LEU A 443 15.50 -7.49 47.86
C LEU A 443 16.81 -8.33 47.89
N PRO A 444 17.94 -7.72 47.60
CA PRO A 444 18.33 -6.47 46.94
C PRO A 444 18.97 -6.66 45.58
#